data_880b4fa08d70a827c081996f1622910d
#
_entry.id   880b4fa08d70a827c081996f1622910d
#
_cell.length_a   1.000
_cell.length_b   1.000
_cell.length_c   1.000
_cell.angle_alpha   90.00
_cell.angle_beta   90.00
_cell.angle_gamma   90.00
#
_symmetry.space_group_name_H-M   'P 1'
#
loop_
_entity.id
_entity.type
_entity.pdbx_description
1 polymer ?
#
loop_
_entity_poly.entity_id
_entity_poly.type
_entity_poly.pdbx_seq_one_letter_code
_entity_poly.pdbx_strand_id
1 'polypeptide(L)'
;MKTVIIEYPIIVPPLPGESISLDFTVTAVDGKSQTITSSILVANYKESKKGLFFANTYKAKNYAFYSSEKDAVYGVNPRFATYYKKNISYIDFYSISDGAKEYFIYSPTDPEVVERLKGQGITDYVLTEMRRTRMVKLEDINFAKVKDKEILAIDFTNTVTKIQVKKGDNIGFITEDGRKGIMNIIGASGRYIDFKCKTQTIPQ
;
A
#
# COMPACT_ATOMS: atom_id res chain seq x y z
N MET A 1 26.27 -41.07 -8.11
CA MET A 1 26.06 -39.92 -7.21
C MET A 1 24.77 -40.19 -6.45
N LYS A 2 24.77 -40.22 -5.11
CA LYS A 2 23.55 -40.40 -4.32
C LYS A 2 23.08 -39.02 -3.85
N THR A 3 21.85 -38.61 -4.19
CA THR A 3 21.24 -37.41 -3.70
C THR A 3 20.55 -37.71 -2.37
N VAL A 4 20.85 -36.93 -1.35
CA VAL A 4 20.15 -36.94 -0.06
C VAL A 4 19.29 -35.69 0.02
N ILE A 5 17.99 -35.87 0.24
CA ILE A 5 17.06 -34.79 0.49
C ILE A 5 16.81 -34.76 1.99
N ILE A 6 17.09 -33.62 2.63
CA ILE A 6 16.82 -33.42 4.04
C ILE A 6 15.79 -32.27 4.12
N GLU A 7 14.61 -32.59 4.65
CA GLU A 7 13.57 -31.61 4.95
C GLU A 7 13.61 -31.27 6.44
N TYR A 8 13.84 -30.00 6.76
CA TYR A 8 13.86 -29.53 8.14
C TYR A 8 12.87 -28.37 8.29
N PRO A 9 11.86 -28.49 9.17
CA PRO A 9 10.92 -27.39 9.40
C PRO A 9 11.63 -26.26 10.15
N ILE A 10 11.66 -25.08 9.56
CA ILE A 10 12.23 -23.90 10.19
C ILE A 10 11.09 -22.99 10.63
N ILE A 11 11.01 -22.72 11.93
CA ILE A 11 10.11 -21.71 12.46
C ILE A 11 10.80 -20.36 12.28
N VAL A 12 10.34 -19.59 11.30
CA VAL A 12 10.82 -18.23 11.05
C VAL A 12 10.16 -17.29 12.04
N PRO A 13 10.90 -16.54 12.86
CA PRO A 13 10.34 -15.50 13.69
C PRO A 13 9.57 -14.49 12.84
N PRO A 14 8.39 -14.03 13.27
CA PRO A 14 7.51 -13.19 12.45
C PRO A 14 7.90 -11.71 12.45
N LEU A 15 9.19 -11.37 12.40
CA LEU A 15 9.64 -9.97 12.30
C LEU A 15 9.87 -9.62 10.84
N PRO A 16 8.92 -8.93 10.18
CA PRO A 16 9.07 -8.52 8.79
C PRO A 16 10.27 -7.59 8.60
N GLY A 17 10.99 -7.77 7.49
CA GLY A 17 12.17 -6.99 7.16
C GLY A 17 13.48 -7.52 7.74
N GLU A 18 13.46 -8.54 8.58
CA GLU A 18 14.67 -9.18 9.10
C GLU A 18 15.17 -10.30 8.16
N SER A 19 16.49 -10.45 8.12
CA SER A 19 17.13 -11.58 7.46
C SER A 19 17.54 -12.60 8.49
N ILE A 20 17.20 -13.85 8.23
CA ILE A 20 17.65 -15.00 9.02
C ILE A 20 18.74 -15.69 8.23
N SER A 21 19.94 -15.84 8.83
CA SER A 21 21.00 -16.65 8.26
C SER A 21 20.92 -18.07 8.80
N LEU A 22 21.00 -19.03 7.91
CA LEU A 22 20.96 -20.45 8.23
C LEU A 22 22.25 -21.09 7.73
N ASP A 23 23.00 -21.72 8.64
CA ASP A 23 24.18 -22.46 8.32
C ASP A 23 23.89 -23.96 8.35
N PHE A 24 24.09 -24.60 7.22
CA PHE A 24 23.98 -26.05 7.06
C PHE A 24 25.38 -26.64 7.01
N THR A 25 25.75 -27.40 8.05
CA THR A 25 27.06 -28.08 8.08
C THR A 25 26.84 -29.57 7.87
N VAL A 26 27.48 -30.10 6.84
CA VAL A 26 27.53 -31.55 6.58
C VAL A 26 28.92 -32.06 6.92
N THR A 27 28.98 -33.03 7.81
CA THR A 27 30.24 -33.71 8.19
C THR A 27 30.24 -35.12 7.64
N ALA A 28 31.28 -35.42 6.87
CA ALA A 28 31.49 -36.76 6.33
C ALA A 28 32.05 -37.72 7.41
N VAL A 29 31.97 -39.01 7.16
CA VAL A 29 32.47 -40.04 8.09
C VAL A 29 33.99 -39.94 8.32
N ASP A 30 34.72 -39.34 7.36
CA ASP A 30 36.16 -39.05 7.48
C ASP A 30 36.47 -37.80 8.28
N GLY A 31 35.47 -37.16 8.90
CA GLY A 31 35.58 -35.95 9.70
C GLY A 31 35.63 -34.63 8.92
N LYS A 32 35.62 -34.67 7.59
CA LYS A 32 35.58 -33.46 6.77
C LYS A 32 34.20 -32.85 6.82
N SER A 33 34.13 -31.51 7.02
CA SER A 33 32.91 -30.76 7.10
C SER A 33 32.87 -29.69 6.00
N GLN A 34 31.67 -29.44 5.49
CA GLN A 34 31.36 -28.33 4.59
C GLN A 34 30.13 -27.60 5.12
N THR A 35 30.23 -26.29 5.24
CA THR A 35 29.11 -25.44 5.63
C THR A 35 28.62 -24.66 4.43
N ILE A 36 27.30 -24.63 4.25
CA ILE A 36 26.58 -23.81 3.26
C ILE A 36 25.72 -22.84 4.05
N THR A 37 25.95 -21.56 3.86
CA THR A 37 25.13 -20.50 4.44
C THR A 37 24.02 -20.11 3.46
N SER A 38 22.78 -20.07 3.92
CA SER A 38 21.63 -19.57 3.19
C SER A 38 20.94 -18.50 3.99
N SER A 39 20.38 -17.47 3.34
CA SER A 39 19.62 -16.43 4.01
C SER A 39 18.18 -16.40 3.56
N ILE A 40 17.26 -16.22 4.51
CA ILE A 40 15.83 -16.03 4.28
C ILE A 40 15.48 -14.61 4.70
N LEU A 41 14.96 -13.80 3.77
CA LEU A 41 14.42 -12.49 4.08
C LEU A 41 12.92 -12.61 4.33
N VAL A 42 12.46 -12.16 5.50
CA VAL A 42 11.03 -12.07 5.82
C VAL A 42 10.46 -10.82 5.19
N ALA A 43 9.60 -10.97 4.19
CA ALA A 43 9.03 -9.84 3.47
C ALA A 43 8.17 -8.95 4.40
N ASN A 44 8.44 -7.64 4.38
CA ASN A 44 7.68 -6.63 5.13
C ASN A 44 6.67 -5.91 4.24
N TYR A 45 6.13 -6.55 3.24
CA TYR A 45 5.04 -5.94 2.45
C TYR A 45 3.99 -6.96 2.07
N LYS A 46 2.78 -6.47 1.84
CA LYS A 46 1.69 -7.20 1.22
C LYS A 46 1.36 -6.59 -0.14
N GLU A 47 0.96 -7.44 -1.08
CA GLU A 47 0.48 -7.02 -2.38
C GLU A 47 -1.05 -7.19 -2.47
N SER A 48 -1.71 -6.19 -3.05
CA SER A 48 -3.15 -6.21 -3.29
C SER A 48 -3.50 -5.66 -4.68
N LYS A 49 -4.72 -5.96 -5.14
CA LYS A 49 -5.31 -5.36 -6.33
C LYS A 49 -6.69 -4.83 -5.97
N LYS A 50 -6.92 -3.55 -6.21
CA LYS A 50 -8.16 -2.85 -5.87
C LYS A 50 -8.60 -1.91 -7.00
N GLY A 51 -9.85 -1.48 -6.91
CA GLY A 51 -10.41 -0.42 -7.74
C GLY A 51 -11.07 0.64 -6.87
N LEU A 52 -10.88 1.89 -7.22
CA LEU A 52 -11.56 3.04 -6.63
C LEU A 52 -12.55 3.63 -7.61
N PHE A 53 -13.79 3.81 -7.18
CA PHE A 53 -14.82 4.51 -7.93
C PHE A 53 -14.82 6.00 -7.55
N PHE A 54 -14.96 6.85 -8.55
CA PHE A 54 -15.11 8.28 -8.27
C PHE A 54 -16.47 8.58 -7.69
N ALA A 55 -16.47 9.26 -6.55
CA ALA A 55 -17.67 9.65 -5.86
C ALA A 55 -18.29 10.92 -6.47
N ASN A 56 -18.83 10.82 -7.68
CA ASN A 56 -19.65 11.89 -8.25
C ASN A 56 -21.12 11.76 -7.90
N THR A 57 -21.54 10.66 -7.31
CA THR A 57 -22.92 10.43 -6.91
C THR A 57 -22.98 9.70 -5.59
N TYR A 58 -23.86 10.16 -4.71
CA TYR A 58 -24.18 9.60 -3.38
C TYR A 58 -24.77 8.17 -3.40
N LYS A 59 -24.42 7.37 -4.38
CA LYS A 59 -24.89 5.99 -4.43
C LYS A 59 -24.05 5.12 -3.51
N ALA A 60 -24.72 4.31 -2.71
CA ALA A 60 -24.19 3.45 -1.65
C ALA A 60 -23.12 2.41 -2.08
N LYS A 61 -22.70 2.41 -3.34
CA LYS A 61 -21.74 1.45 -3.91
C LYS A 61 -20.49 2.12 -4.49
N ASN A 62 -20.28 3.42 -4.27
CA ASN A 62 -19.12 4.10 -4.80
C ASN A 62 -17.97 4.03 -3.78
N TYR A 63 -17.01 3.19 -4.04
CA TYR A 63 -15.83 3.01 -3.21
C TYR A 63 -14.76 4.02 -3.62
N ALA A 64 -14.69 5.16 -2.93
CA ALA A 64 -13.74 6.23 -3.23
C ALA A 64 -12.55 6.28 -2.28
N PHE A 65 -12.59 5.51 -1.20
CA PHE A 65 -11.54 5.46 -0.20
C PHE A 65 -10.84 4.10 -0.19
N TYR A 66 -9.54 4.11 0.07
CA TYR A 66 -8.75 2.91 0.27
C TYR A 66 -7.92 3.01 1.54
N SER A 67 -7.90 1.93 2.30
CA SER A 67 -7.00 1.70 3.42
C SER A 67 -5.97 0.66 3.04
N SER A 68 -4.71 1.05 3.04
CA SER A 68 -3.61 0.12 2.81
C SER A 68 -3.37 -0.79 4.02
N GLU A 69 -3.70 -0.32 5.23
CA GLU A 69 -3.62 -1.11 6.46
C GLU A 69 -4.62 -2.27 6.46
N LYS A 70 -5.87 -1.98 6.17
CA LYS A 70 -6.95 -2.99 6.17
C LYS A 70 -7.06 -3.72 4.84
N ASP A 71 -6.33 -3.28 3.83
CA ASP A 71 -6.44 -3.74 2.44
C ASP A 71 -7.90 -3.73 1.95
N ALA A 72 -8.59 -2.64 2.18
CA ALA A 72 -10.02 -2.51 1.94
C ALA A 72 -10.38 -1.18 1.28
N VAL A 73 -11.42 -1.21 0.45
CA VAL A 73 -12.03 -0.02 -0.16
C VAL A 73 -13.34 0.31 0.55
N TYR A 74 -13.62 1.60 0.71
CA TYR A 74 -14.78 2.09 1.44
C TYR A 74 -15.57 3.09 0.60
N GLY A 75 -16.89 3.05 0.75
CA GLY A 75 -17.80 3.96 0.06
C GLY A 75 -17.92 5.30 0.78
N VAL A 76 -18.25 6.33 -0.01
CA VAL A 76 -18.63 7.66 0.49
C VAL A 76 -20.17 7.73 0.52
N ASN A 77 -20.78 7.42 1.64
CA ASN A 77 -22.20 7.67 1.81
C ASN A 77 -22.44 8.45 3.11
N PRO A 78 -22.83 9.74 3.02
CA PRO A 78 -23.08 10.57 4.21
C PRO A 78 -24.21 10.04 5.10
N ARG A 79 -25.11 9.24 4.57
CA ARG A 79 -26.18 8.59 5.38
C ARG A 79 -25.63 7.53 6.33
N PHE A 80 -24.37 7.10 6.15
CA PHE A 80 -23.68 6.17 7.02
C PHE A 80 -22.53 6.86 7.77
N ALA A 81 -22.76 8.05 8.30
CA ALA A 81 -21.78 8.78 9.11
C ALA A 81 -21.14 7.91 10.21
N THR A 82 -21.89 6.93 10.74
CA THR A 82 -21.37 5.95 11.70
C THR A 82 -20.28 5.05 11.09
N TYR A 83 -20.42 4.69 9.83
CA TYR A 83 -19.42 3.88 9.12
C TYR A 83 -18.14 4.65 8.84
N TYR A 84 -18.27 5.93 8.50
CA TYR A 84 -17.15 6.86 8.35
C TYR A 84 -16.37 7.03 9.64
N LYS A 85 -17.05 7.36 10.75
CA LYS A 85 -16.43 7.54 12.06
C LYS A 85 -15.59 6.33 12.46
N LYS A 86 -16.05 5.13 12.10
CA LYS A 86 -15.37 3.88 12.48
C LYS A 86 -14.11 3.59 11.66
N ASN A 87 -14.01 4.10 10.43
CA ASN A 87 -12.95 3.71 9.51
C ASN A 87 -12.07 4.87 9.02
N ILE A 88 -12.44 6.12 9.32
CA ILE A 88 -11.75 7.29 8.77
C ILE A 88 -10.27 7.34 9.16
N SER A 89 -9.94 6.92 10.37
CA SER A 89 -8.57 6.82 10.87
C SER A 89 -7.71 5.76 10.19
N TYR A 90 -8.30 4.93 9.33
CA TYR A 90 -7.59 3.91 8.55
C TYR A 90 -7.48 4.25 7.07
N ILE A 91 -8.14 5.33 6.62
CA ILE A 91 -8.12 5.71 5.20
C ILE A 91 -6.80 6.39 4.86
N ASP A 92 -6.14 5.88 3.83
CA ASP A 92 -4.87 6.41 3.34
C ASP A 92 -5.04 7.16 2.00
N PHE A 93 -6.06 6.84 1.21
CA PHE A 93 -6.25 7.44 -0.11
C PHE A 93 -7.72 7.74 -0.39
N TYR A 94 -7.93 8.80 -1.14
CA TYR A 94 -9.21 9.18 -1.71
C TYR A 94 -9.08 9.44 -3.21
N SER A 95 -10.07 9.05 -4.00
CA SER A 95 -10.12 9.36 -5.42
C SER A 95 -11.24 10.33 -5.73
N ILE A 96 -10.93 11.38 -6.47
CA ILE A 96 -11.89 12.34 -7.01
C ILE A 96 -11.75 12.36 -8.53
N SER A 97 -12.87 12.40 -9.23
CA SER A 97 -12.94 12.76 -10.65
C SER A 97 -13.86 13.96 -10.79
N ASP A 98 -13.44 14.95 -11.49
CA ASP A 98 -14.27 16.08 -11.92
C ASP A 98 -15.05 15.84 -13.20
N GLY A 99 -15.11 14.58 -13.61
CA GLY A 99 -16.14 14.06 -14.51
C GLY A 99 -15.73 13.83 -15.94
N ALA A 100 -14.55 14.24 -16.40
CA ALA A 100 -14.34 14.16 -17.83
C ALA A 100 -13.17 13.28 -18.30
N LYS A 101 -11.97 13.47 -17.82
CA LYS A 101 -10.80 12.79 -18.41
C LYS A 101 -9.60 12.75 -17.47
N GLU A 102 -9.67 13.39 -16.31
CA GLU A 102 -8.57 13.48 -15.39
C GLU A 102 -8.84 12.64 -14.15
N TYR A 103 -7.82 11.94 -13.74
CA TYR A 103 -7.87 11.00 -12.63
C TYR A 103 -6.88 11.42 -11.58
N PHE A 104 -7.35 11.59 -10.35
CA PHE A 104 -6.51 12.00 -9.23
C PHE A 104 -6.64 11.07 -8.05
N ILE A 105 -5.53 10.87 -7.38
CA ILE A 105 -5.46 10.24 -6.05
C ILE A 105 -5.04 11.33 -5.08
N TYR A 106 -5.71 11.37 -3.94
CA TYR A 106 -5.53 12.37 -2.89
C TYR A 106 -5.19 11.71 -1.57
N SER A 107 -4.41 12.43 -0.76
CA SER A 107 -4.43 12.23 0.68
C SER A 107 -5.81 12.58 1.22
N PRO A 108 -6.35 11.86 2.21
CA PRO A 108 -7.60 12.28 2.87
C PRO A 108 -7.56 13.70 3.43
N THR A 109 -6.40 14.17 3.89
CA THR A 109 -6.21 15.54 4.43
C THR A 109 -5.95 16.60 3.37
N ASP A 110 -6.02 16.27 2.09
CA ASP A 110 -5.92 17.28 1.03
C ASP A 110 -7.07 18.28 1.11
N PRO A 111 -6.83 19.60 0.95
CA PRO A 111 -7.85 20.63 1.08
C PRO A 111 -9.09 20.39 0.20
N GLU A 112 -8.92 19.90 -1.03
CA GLU A 112 -10.06 19.59 -1.92
C GLU A 112 -10.93 18.46 -1.37
N VAL A 113 -10.33 17.45 -0.74
CA VAL A 113 -11.06 16.35 -0.09
C VAL A 113 -11.81 16.86 1.12
N VAL A 114 -11.14 17.64 1.97
CA VAL A 114 -11.73 18.24 3.18
C VAL A 114 -12.96 19.07 2.84
N GLU A 115 -12.83 20.01 1.88
CA GLU A 115 -13.93 20.85 1.42
C GLU A 115 -15.10 20.01 0.87
N ARG A 116 -14.80 19.01 0.08
CA ARG A 116 -15.81 18.12 -0.48
C ARG A 116 -16.56 17.35 0.59
N LEU A 117 -15.85 16.82 1.58
CA LEU A 117 -16.46 16.09 2.70
C LEU A 117 -17.30 17.00 3.58
N LYS A 118 -16.86 18.23 3.85
CA LYS A 118 -17.67 19.27 4.53
C LYS A 118 -18.95 19.56 3.76
N GLY A 119 -18.85 19.75 2.47
CA GLY A 119 -20.02 19.95 1.60
C GLY A 119 -21.00 18.76 1.58
N GLN A 120 -20.54 17.59 2.02
CA GLN A 120 -21.36 16.40 2.19
C GLN A 120 -21.90 16.21 3.62
N GLY A 121 -21.67 17.19 4.51
CA GLY A 121 -22.14 17.17 5.90
C GLY A 121 -21.25 16.36 6.86
N ILE A 122 -20.01 16.06 6.47
CA ILE A 122 -19.03 15.48 7.39
C ILE A 122 -18.52 16.58 8.32
N THR A 123 -18.63 16.37 9.61
CA THR A 123 -18.26 17.36 10.63
C THR A 123 -16.74 17.47 10.82
N ASP A 124 -16.28 18.65 11.25
CA ASP A 124 -14.86 18.91 11.53
C ASP A 124 -14.24 17.89 12.49
N TYR A 125 -14.97 17.43 13.49
CA TYR A 125 -14.52 16.40 14.42
C TYR A 125 -14.09 15.10 13.71
N VAL A 126 -14.84 14.67 12.71
CA VAL A 126 -14.50 13.47 11.92
C VAL A 126 -13.29 13.73 11.04
N LEU A 127 -13.15 14.94 10.52
CA LEU A 127 -12.06 15.31 9.64
C LEU A 127 -10.70 15.37 10.36
N THR A 128 -10.69 15.63 11.68
CA THR A 128 -9.45 15.62 12.49
C THR A 128 -8.84 14.23 12.67
N GLU A 129 -9.61 13.18 12.43
CA GLU A 129 -9.12 11.80 12.51
C GLU A 129 -8.57 11.29 11.18
N MET A 130 -8.62 12.09 10.12
CA MET A 130 -8.14 11.70 8.79
C MET A 130 -6.62 11.62 8.76
N ARG A 131 -6.11 10.56 8.14
CA ARG A 131 -4.67 10.34 7.97
C ARG A 131 -4.11 11.19 6.84
N ARG A 132 -2.90 11.65 7.06
CA ARG A 132 -2.10 12.30 6.02
C ARG A 132 -1.26 11.27 5.29
N THR A 133 -1.45 11.17 3.98
CA THR A 133 -0.57 10.39 3.10
C THR A 133 0.21 11.34 2.21
N ARG A 134 1.50 11.12 2.09
CA ARG A 134 2.39 11.86 1.19
C ARG A 134 2.74 10.97 0.00
N MET A 135 2.72 11.52 -1.19
CA MET A 135 2.88 10.78 -2.44
C MET A 135 3.97 11.39 -3.30
N VAL A 136 4.61 10.55 -4.11
CA VAL A 136 5.58 10.95 -5.12
C VAL A 136 5.38 10.09 -6.38
N LYS A 137 5.51 10.70 -7.56
CA LYS A 137 5.50 9.95 -8.82
C LYS A 137 6.85 9.28 -9.01
N LEU A 138 6.85 8.02 -9.37
CA LEU A 138 8.05 7.23 -9.61
C LEU A 138 8.18 6.94 -11.11
N GLU A 139 9.34 7.26 -11.66
CA GLU A 139 9.69 6.96 -13.04
C GLU A 139 10.52 5.67 -13.10
N ASP A 140 10.45 4.96 -14.21
CA ASP A 140 11.30 3.79 -14.54
C ASP A 140 11.26 2.63 -13.51
N ILE A 141 10.19 2.50 -12.75
CA ILE A 141 9.99 1.42 -11.78
C ILE A 141 9.23 0.26 -12.43
N ASN A 142 9.84 -0.92 -12.41
CA ASN A 142 9.12 -2.16 -12.72
C ASN A 142 8.44 -2.70 -11.46
N PHE A 143 7.15 -2.42 -11.30
CA PHE A 143 6.36 -2.80 -10.13
C PHE A 143 6.45 -4.30 -9.79
N ALA A 144 6.52 -5.19 -10.80
CA ALA A 144 6.59 -6.63 -10.54
C ALA A 144 7.88 -7.05 -9.83
N LYS A 145 8.98 -6.29 -10.03
CA LYS A 145 10.28 -6.55 -9.41
C LYS A 145 10.49 -5.83 -8.07
N VAL A 146 9.57 -4.93 -7.70
CA VAL A 146 9.68 -4.17 -6.43
C VAL A 146 9.54 -5.13 -5.24
N LYS A 147 10.49 -5.02 -4.31
CA LYS A 147 10.53 -5.70 -3.00
C LYS A 147 10.75 -4.66 -1.91
N ASP A 148 10.96 -5.11 -0.68
CA ASP A 148 11.18 -4.21 0.48
C ASP A 148 12.29 -3.19 0.24
N LYS A 149 13.41 -3.62 -0.34
CA LYS A 149 14.56 -2.74 -0.61
C LYS A 149 14.19 -1.55 -1.48
N GLU A 150 13.42 -1.79 -2.54
CA GLU A 150 12.99 -0.75 -3.45
C GLU A 150 11.97 0.17 -2.80
N ILE A 151 11.04 -0.36 -1.97
CA ILE A 151 10.07 0.43 -1.22
C ILE A 151 10.78 1.33 -0.20
N LEU A 152 11.77 0.80 0.51
CA LEU A 152 12.54 1.56 1.50
C LEU A 152 13.37 2.68 0.87
N ALA A 153 13.88 2.46 -0.34
CA ALA A 153 14.72 3.40 -1.06
C ALA A 153 13.95 4.56 -1.71
N ILE A 154 12.60 4.57 -1.66
CA ILE A 154 11.82 5.67 -2.23
C ILE A 154 12.14 6.96 -1.47
N ASP A 155 12.53 7.99 -2.23
CA ASP A 155 12.74 9.34 -1.71
C ASP A 155 11.41 10.08 -1.57
N PHE A 156 11.13 10.54 -0.36
CA PHE A 156 9.92 11.30 -0.01
C PHE A 156 10.22 12.78 0.30
N THR A 157 11.31 13.34 -0.20
CA THR A 157 11.66 14.76 0.01
C THR A 157 10.65 15.70 -0.65
N ASN A 158 10.29 15.42 -1.92
CA ASN A 158 9.37 16.23 -2.71
C ASN A 158 8.00 15.55 -2.85
N THR A 159 7.21 15.60 -1.80
CA THR A 159 5.91 14.91 -1.76
C THR A 159 4.74 15.86 -1.97
N VAL A 160 3.66 15.31 -2.48
CA VAL A 160 2.37 15.99 -2.68
C VAL A 160 1.25 15.25 -1.95
N THR A 161 0.14 15.94 -1.72
CA THR A 161 -1.11 15.37 -1.18
C THR A 161 -2.14 15.06 -2.26
N LYS A 162 -1.89 15.52 -3.49
CA LYS A 162 -2.70 15.29 -4.68
C LYS A 162 -1.80 14.91 -5.85
N ILE A 163 -2.14 13.85 -6.59
CA ILE A 163 -1.37 13.40 -7.73
C ILE A 163 -2.28 12.97 -8.88
N GLN A 164 -2.01 13.50 -10.08
CA GLN A 164 -2.69 13.09 -11.29
C GLN A 164 -2.12 11.75 -11.77
N VAL A 165 -3.01 10.84 -12.17
CA VAL A 165 -2.64 9.49 -12.54
C VAL A 165 -3.21 9.05 -13.87
N LYS A 166 -2.47 8.18 -14.55
CA LYS A 166 -2.88 7.46 -15.75
C LYS A 166 -2.43 6.01 -15.68
N LYS A 167 -2.97 5.18 -16.54
CA LYS A 167 -2.54 3.78 -16.66
C LYS A 167 -1.03 3.69 -16.90
N GLY A 168 -0.36 2.85 -16.12
CA GLY A 168 1.08 2.61 -16.15
C GLY A 168 1.86 3.40 -15.10
N ASP A 169 1.28 4.46 -14.49
CA ASP A 169 1.96 5.23 -13.47
C ASP A 169 2.26 4.40 -12.23
N ASN A 170 3.43 4.67 -11.63
CA ASN A 170 3.83 4.18 -10.32
C ASN A 170 3.89 5.35 -9.34
N ILE A 171 3.32 5.17 -8.15
CA ILE A 171 3.24 6.17 -7.11
C ILE A 171 3.82 5.60 -5.83
N GLY A 172 4.92 6.18 -5.37
CA GLY A 172 5.42 5.95 -4.03
C GLY A 172 4.57 6.69 -3.02
N PHE A 173 4.35 6.12 -1.85
CA PHE A 173 3.62 6.78 -0.78
C PHE A 173 4.18 6.43 0.60
N ILE A 174 3.96 7.34 1.52
CA ILE A 174 4.18 7.12 2.95
C ILE A 174 2.94 7.58 3.71
N THR A 175 2.38 6.69 4.50
CA THR A 175 1.21 6.92 5.34
C THR A 175 1.59 7.67 6.61
N GLU A 176 0.63 8.22 7.33
CA GLU A 176 0.89 8.97 8.57
C GLU A 176 1.55 8.11 9.66
N ASP A 177 1.22 6.83 9.72
CA ASP A 177 1.83 5.87 10.63
C ASP A 177 3.22 5.36 10.16
N GLY A 178 3.77 5.95 9.08
CA GLY A 178 5.13 5.70 8.60
C GLY A 178 5.29 4.51 7.66
N ARG A 179 4.22 3.76 7.32
CA ARG A 179 4.32 2.66 6.36
C ARG A 179 4.54 3.20 4.96
N LYS A 180 5.58 2.71 4.32
CA LYS A 180 5.89 3.00 2.92
C LYS A 180 5.22 2.00 1.99
N GLY A 181 4.98 2.42 0.76
CA GLY A 181 4.45 1.55 -0.26
C GLY A 181 4.58 2.12 -1.66
N ILE A 182 4.16 1.31 -2.63
CA ILE A 182 4.08 1.68 -4.03
C ILE A 182 2.73 1.22 -4.60
N MET A 183 2.10 2.11 -5.35
CA MET A 183 0.87 1.85 -6.08
C MET A 183 1.15 1.91 -7.57
N ASN A 184 0.77 0.88 -8.33
CA ASN A 184 0.82 0.85 -9.78
C ASN A 184 -0.59 0.97 -10.35
N ILE A 185 -0.83 1.95 -11.20
CA ILE A 185 -2.12 2.19 -11.85
C ILE A 185 -2.23 1.25 -13.05
N ILE A 186 -3.08 0.25 -12.96
CA ILE A 186 -3.30 -0.75 -14.03
C ILE A 186 -4.46 -0.37 -14.96
N GLY A 187 -5.34 0.53 -14.50
CA GLY A 187 -6.44 1.08 -15.29
C GLY A 187 -6.89 2.43 -14.76
N ALA A 188 -7.22 3.35 -15.65
CA ALA A 188 -7.86 4.62 -15.33
C ALA A 188 -8.80 4.95 -16.49
N SER A 189 -10.09 4.68 -16.31
CA SER A 189 -11.11 4.85 -17.35
C SER A 189 -12.50 4.98 -16.79
N GLY A 190 -13.36 5.72 -17.46
CA GLY A 190 -14.74 5.91 -17.05
C GLY A 190 -14.82 6.59 -15.68
N ARG A 191 -15.23 5.85 -14.64
CA ARG A 191 -15.44 6.36 -13.28
C ARG A 191 -14.59 5.63 -12.22
N TYR A 192 -13.50 4.97 -12.62
CA TYR A 192 -12.68 4.23 -11.67
C TYR A 192 -11.20 4.22 -12.04
N ILE A 193 -10.41 3.98 -11.02
CA ILE A 193 -8.99 3.70 -11.08
C ILE A 193 -8.80 2.29 -10.56
N ASP A 194 -8.18 1.43 -11.35
CA ASP A 194 -7.72 0.12 -10.93
C ASP A 194 -6.22 0.19 -10.64
N PHE A 195 -5.81 -0.40 -9.53
CA PHE A 195 -4.42 -0.39 -9.12
C PHE A 195 -3.99 -1.69 -8.45
N LYS A 196 -2.69 -1.92 -8.45
CA LYS A 196 -2.00 -2.85 -7.56
C LYS A 196 -1.23 -2.04 -6.54
N CYS A 197 -1.14 -2.56 -5.33
CA CYS A 197 -0.44 -1.89 -4.24
C CYS A 197 0.47 -2.87 -3.50
N LYS A 198 1.68 -2.46 -3.23
CA LYS A 198 2.59 -3.12 -2.28
C LYS A 198 2.81 -2.18 -1.12
N THR A 199 2.42 -2.59 0.08
CA THR A 199 2.49 -1.76 1.29
C THR A 199 3.20 -2.51 2.38
N GLN A 200 4.09 -1.86 3.10
CA GLN A 200 4.70 -2.40 4.31
C GLN A 200 3.63 -2.82 5.31
N THR A 201 3.84 -3.93 5.99
CA THR A 201 2.92 -4.45 7.01
C THR A 201 3.12 -3.78 8.35
N ILE A 202 4.36 -3.36 8.63
CA ILE A 202 4.70 -2.52 9.79
C ILE A 202 5.55 -1.32 9.34
N PRO A 203 5.43 -0.17 10.03
CA PRO A 203 6.28 1.00 9.83
C PRO A 203 7.74 0.67 10.13
N GLN A 204 8.67 1.35 9.45
CA GLN A 204 10.10 1.29 9.72
C GLN A 204 10.67 2.70 9.91
#